data_67272847548e94b1d88994d0013f7ae5
#
_entry.id   67272847548e94b1d88994d0013f7ae5
#
_cell.length_a   1.000
_cell.length_b   1.000
_cell.length_c   1.000
_cell.angle_alpha   90.00
_cell.angle_beta   90.00
_cell.angle_gamma   90.00
#
_symmetry.space_group_name_H-M   'P 1'
#
loop_
_entity.id
_entity.type
_entity.pdbx_description
1 polymer ?
#
loop_
_entity_poly.entity_id
_entity_poly.type
_entity_poly.pdbx_seq_one_letter_code
_entity_poly.pdbx_strand_id
1 'polypeptide(L)'
;MTTIREDFPILSKEHNGHKLVYFDNAATTQKPKQVIQAIVDLLEHHNGNPHRGAHILSVEASQLYDDAREAVRELINAKYSEEVVFVRNATEGLNLIARSYAETHLKKGDKIVIPISEHHANLVTWQRVCRVTGAELVYMYLDKEGHFTKEDLAKIDERTKIVSFAAVSNVLGMKRPVKELVARAHAVGAVAIVDAAQAVPHMK
;
A
#
# COMPACT_ATOMS: atom_id res chain seq x y z
N MET A 1 30.69 -14.48 6.05
CA MET A 1 29.46 -13.67 5.85
C MET A 1 28.31 -14.61 5.57
N THR A 2 27.29 -14.61 6.43
CA THR A 2 26.05 -15.32 6.16
C THR A 2 25.40 -14.70 4.93
N THR A 3 24.86 -15.51 4.03
CA THR A 3 24.12 -14.99 2.86
C THR A 3 22.73 -14.52 3.32
N ILE A 4 22.16 -13.48 2.71
CA ILE A 4 20.80 -12.99 3.02
C ILE A 4 19.77 -14.14 2.96
N ARG A 5 19.99 -15.13 2.10
CA ARG A 5 19.14 -16.32 1.97
C ARG A 5 19.02 -17.11 3.29
N GLU A 6 20.05 -17.15 4.11
CA GLU A 6 20.08 -17.87 5.40
C GLU A 6 19.19 -17.22 6.46
N ASP A 7 18.78 -15.97 6.24
CA ASP A 7 17.80 -15.30 7.10
C ASP A 7 16.38 -15.77 6.87
N PHE A 8 16.12 -16.50 5.79
CA PHE A 8 14.79 -17.00 5.44
C PHE A 8 14.69 -18.52 5.65
N PRO A 9 14.23 -19.01 6.82
CA PRO A 9 14.23 -20.44 7.15
C PRO A 9 13.47 -21.30 6.13
N ILE A 10 12.39 -20.79 5.56
CA ILE A 10 11.58 -21.50 4.55
C ILE A 10 12.39 -21.87 3.30
N LEU A 11 13.41 -21.10 2.96
CA LEU A 11 14.23 -21.33 1.78
C LEU A 11 15.25 -22.47 1.96
N SER A 12 15.38 -23.02 3.18
CA SER A 12 16.17 -24.22 3.45
C SER A 12 15.46 -25.51 3.00
N LYS A 13 14.14 -25.44 2.72
CA LYS A 13 13.37 -26.61 2.23
C LYS A 13 13.90 -27.10 0.90
N GLU A 14 13.85 -28.42 0.74
CA GLU A 14 14.14 -29.09 -0.52
C GLU A 14 12.87 -29.79 -1.03
N HIS A 15 12.75 -29.84 -2.35
CA HIS A 15 11.71 -30.58 -3.04
C HIS A 15 12.34 -31.38 -4.18
N ASN A 16 12.16 -32.71 -4.19
CA ASN A 16 12.76 -33.62 -5.17
C ASN A 16 14.28 -33.44 -5.30
N GLY A 17 15.00 -33.24 -4.18
CA GLY A 17 16.46 -33.05 -4.18
C GLY A 17 16.95 -31.66 -4.62
N HIS A 18 16.06 -30.73 -4.87
CA HIS A 18 16.39 -29.37 -5.26
C HIS A 18 16.03 -28.37 -4.16
N LYS A 19 16.89 -27.35 -3.94
CA LYS A 19 16.59 -26.24 -3.04
C LYS A 19 15.40 -25.43 -3.55
N LEU A 20 14.53 -25.02 -2.63
CA LEU A 20 13.38 -24.17 -2.95
C LEU A 20 13.81 -22.87 -3.63
N VAL A 21 13.22 -22.58 -4.78
CA VAL A 21 13.28 -21.26 -5.45
C VAL A 21 11.89 -20.65 -5.38
N TYR A 22 11.81 -19.40 -4.90
CA TYR A 22 10.54 -18.72 -4.67
C TYR A 22 10.53 -17.33 -5.32
N PHE A 23 9.62 -17.12 -6.27
CA PHE A 23 9.48 -15.88 -7.03
C PHE A 23 8.09 -15.23 -6.94
N ASP A 24 7.23 -15.71 -6.03
CA ASP A 24 5.87 -15.21 -5.87
C ASP A 24 5.74 -14.20 -4.71
N ASN A 25 6.75 -13.34 -4.54
CA ASN A 25 6.76 -12.34 -3.46
C ASN A 25 5.70 -11.25 -3.64
N ALA A 26 5.20 -11.02 -4.85
CA ALA A 26 4.10 -10.08 -5.10
C ALA A 26 2.80 -10.54 -4.43
N ALA A 27 2.56 -11.85 -4.33
CA ALA A 27 1.42 -12.41 -3.62
C ALA A 27 1.67 -12.54 -2.12
N THR A 28 2.84 -13.09 -1.73
CA THR A 28 3.23 -13.29 -0.32
C THR A 28 4.74 -13.24 -0.18
N THR A 29 5.24 -12.30 0.60
CA THR A 29 6.67 -12.21 0.94
C THR A 29 7.02 -13.19 2.06
N GLN A 30 8.08 -13.96 1.88
CA GLN A 30 8.62 -14.83 2.91
C GLN A 30 9.18 -14.02 4.09
N LYS A 31 9.10 -14.57 5.29
CA LYS A 31 9.49 -13.87 6.52
C LYS A 31 10.90 -14.27 6.94
N PRO A 32 11.80 -13.31 7.16
CA PRO A 32 13.10 -13.60 7.73
C PRO A 32 12.99 -13.99 9.21
N LYS A 33 13.98 -14.70 9.72
CA LYS A 33 14.03 -15.17 11.12
C LYS A 33 13.87 -14.03 12.14
N GLN A 34 14.35 -12.83 11.83
CA GLN A 34 14.20 -11.65 12.68
C GLN A 34 12.74 -11.26 12.88
N VAL A 35 11.93 -11.30 11.82
CA VAL A 35 10.49 -11.01 11.88
C VAL A 35 9.75 -12.11 12.65
N ILE A 36 10.11 -13.38 12.38
CA ILE A 36 9.51 -14.53 13.08
C ILE A 36 9.81 -14.43 14.57
N GLN A 37 11.07 -14.16 14.94
CA GLN A 37 11.49 -14.06 16.33
C GLN A 37 10.82 -12.88 17.04
N ALA A 38 10.66 -11.73 16.40
CA ALA A 38 9.98 -10.58 17.00
C ALA A 38 8.49 -10.89 17.34
N ILE A 39 7.82 -11.70 16.50
CA ILE A 39 6.44 -12.13 16.78
C ILE A 39 6.42 -13.11 17.97
N VAL A 40 7.35 -14.06 18.02
CA VAL A 40 7.47 -15.01 19.12
C VAL A 40 7.74 -14.27 20.44
N ASP A 41 8.70 -13.36 20.43
CA ASP A 41 9.11 -12.56 21.60
C ASP A 41 7.96 -11.70 22.14
N LEU A 42 7.20 -11.04 21.24
CA LEU A 42 5.99 -10.32 21.62
C LEU A 42 4.97 -11.21 22.34
N LEU A 43 4.72 -12.41 21.79
CA LEU A 43 3.70 -13.32 22.35
C LEU A 43 4.14 -13.98 23.66
N GLU A 44 5.42 -14.30 23.79
CA GLU A 44 5.95 -14.98 24.98
C GLU A 44 6.22 -14.01 26.15
N HIS A 45 6.60 -12.75 25.89
CA HIS A 45 7.13 -11.85 26.92
C HIS A 45 6.37 -10.53 27.06
N HIS A 46 5.73 -10.01 26.00
CA HIS A 46 5.19 -8.64 25.98
C HIS A 46 3.71 -8.57 25.58
N ASN A 47 2.99 -9.72 25.61
CA ASN A 47 1.59 -9.76 25.17
C ASN A 47 0.66 -9.05 26.16
N GLY A 48 0.49 -7.75 25.95
CA GLY A 48 -0.42 -6.89 26.70
C GLY A 48 -1.35 -6.08 25.80
N ASN A 49 -2.40 -5.50 26.39
CA ASN A 49 -3.30 -4.61 25.64
C ASN A 49 -2.69 -3.20 25.57
N PRO A 50 -2.21 -2.72 24.40
CA PRO A 50 -1.56 -1.42 24.31
C PRO A 50 -2.51 -0.28 24.66
N HIS A 51 -2.00 0.79 25.27
CA HIS A 51 -2.66 2.06 25.61
C HIS A 51 -3.83 1.98 26.61
N ARG A 52 -4.13 0.82 27.23
CA ARG A 52 -5.30 0.66 28.09
C ARG A 52 -5.03 0.12 29.48
N GLY A 53 -3.85 -0.35 29.80
CA GLY A 53 -3.51 -0.94 31.09
C GLY A 53 -2.39 -0.17 31.81
N ALA A 54 -2.41 -0.21 33.15
CA ALA A 54 -1.36 0.38 33.99
C ALA A 54 -0.32 -0.66 34.46
N HIS A 55 -0.47 -1.93 34.05
CA HIS A 55 0.48 -3.00 34.38
C HIS A 55 1.63 -3.06 33.36
N ILE A 56 2.73 -3.67 33.76
CA ILE A 56 3.98 -3.68 32.98
C ILE A 56 3.81 -4.16 31.53
N LEU A 57 3.10 -5.25 31.30
CA LEU A 57 2.92 -5.78 29.94
C LEU A 57 2.16 -4.81 29.03
N SER A 58 1.21 -4.02 29.57
CA SER A 58 0.51 -3.01 28.77
C SER A 58 1.41 -1.84 28.40
N VAL A 59 2.31 -1.44 29.31
CA VAL A 59 3.30 -0.39 29.05
C VAL A 59 4.28 -0.85 27.97
N GLU A 60 4.83 -2.05 28.08
CA GLU A 60 5.76 -2.64 27.11
C GLU A 60 5.11 -2.82 25.73
N ALA A 61 3.90 -3.35 25.67
CA ALA A 61 3.14 -3.49 24.42
C ALA A 61 2.84 -2.13 23.76
N SER A 62 2.57 -1.09 24.56
CA SER A 62 2.38 0.28 24.05
C SER A 62 3.66 0.82 23.44
N GLN A 63 4.78 0.66 24.14
CA GLN A 63 6.09 1.11 23.62
C GLN A 63 6.43 0.42 22.31
N LEU A 64 6.30 -0.92 22.22
CA LEU A 64 6.55 -1.68 21.00
C LEU A 64 5.66 -1.23 19.82
N TYR A 65 4.39 -0.90 20.11
CA TYR A 65 3.47 -0.40 19.10
C TYR A 65 3.86 0.99 18.59
N ASP A 66 4.25 1.89 19.49
CA ASP A 66 4.66 3.25 19.14
C ASP A 66 6.01 3.26 18.41
N ASP A 67 6.97 2.43 18.84
CA ASP A 67 8.25 2.25 18.15
C ASP A 67 8.07 1.71 16.73
N ALA A 68 7.16 0.74 16.54
CA ALA A 68 6.83 0.22 15.22
C ALA A 68 6.22 1.29 14.32
N ARG A 69 5.34 2.15 14.86
CA ARG A 69 4.75 3.28 14.13
C ARG A 69 5.82 4.29 13.71
N GLU A 70 6.71 4.62 14.61
CA GLU A 70 7.80 5.55 14.33
C GLU A 70 8.76 4.99 13.26
N ALA A 71 9.13 3.71 13.34
CA ALA A 71 9.95 3.06 12.33
C ALA A 71 9.29 3.10 10.93
N VAL A 72 7.97 2.92 10.85
CA VAL A 72 7.23 3.05 9.57
C VAL A 72 7.20 4.50 9.12
N ARG A 73 6.95 5.46 10.03
CA ARG A 73 7.00 6.90 9.72
C ARG A 73 8.33 7.29 9.05
N GLU A 74 9.45 6.85 9.63
CA GLU A 74 10.78 7.13 9.07
C GLU A 74 10.99 6.45 7.71
N LEU A 75 10.54 5.18 7.57
CA LEU A 75 10.68 4.43 6.32
C LEU A 75 9.99 5.11 5.14
N ILE A 76 8.77 5.61 5.36
CA ILE A 76 7.96 6.27 4.31
C ILE A 76 8.17 7.79 4.26
N ASN A 77 9.06 8.34 5.11
CA ASN A 77 9.34 9.76 5.22
C ASN A 77 8.08 10.61 5.51
N ALA A 78 7.18 10.07 6.34
CA ALA A 78 6.02 10.83 6.83
C ALA A 78 6.49 11.87 7.86
N LYS A 79 5.76 12.99 7.94
CA LYS A 79 6.13 14.10 8.82
C LYS A 79 5.79 13.83 10.28
N TYR A 80 4.64 13.19 10.51
CA TYR A 80 4.11 12.92 11.84
C TYR A 80 3.75 11.44 11.98
N SER A 81 3.85 10.89 13.19
CA SER A 81 3.49 9.50 13.47
C SER A 81 1.98 9.24 13.31
N GLU A 82 1.16 10.26 13.50
CA GLU A 82 -0.29 10.21 13.32
C GLU A 82 -0.71 10.00 11.84
N GLU A 83 0.20 10.25 10.88
CA GLU A 83 -0.02 9.95 9.47
C GLU A 83 0.07 8.45 9.16
N VAL A 84 0.58 7.65 10.11
CA VAL A 84 0.70 6.20 9.99
C VAL A 84 -0.49 5.52 10.65
N VAL A 85 -1.32 4.87 9.85
CA VAL A 85 -2.47 4.10 10.32
C VAL A 85 -2.27 2.62 9.97
N PHE A 86 -2.17 1.76 10.99
CA PHE A 86 -2.05 0.32 10.76
C PHE A 86 -3.39 -0.29 10.36
N VAL A 87 -3.38 -1.02 9.27
CA VAL A 87 -4.52 -1.78 8.73
C VAL A 87 -4.04 -3.20 8.38
N ARG A 88 -4.98 -4.13 8.17
CA ARG A 88 -4.64 -5.53 7.90
C ARG A 88 -3.96 -5.74 6.54
N ASN A 89 -4.27 -4.90 5.57
CA ASN A 89 -3.72 -4.97 4.21
C ASN A 89 -4.09 -3.72 3.40
N ALA A 90 -3.50 -3.56 2.20
CA ALA A 90 -3.80 -2.44 1.30
C ALA A 90 -5.28 -2.36 0.88
N THR A 91 -5.97 -3.50 0.75
CA THR A 91 -7.41 -3.52 0.45
C THR A 91 -8.22 -2.81 1.53
N GLU A 92 -7.92 -3.07 2.80
CA GLU A 92 -8.58 -2.37 3.91
C GLU A 92 -8.23 -0.88 3.90
N GLY A 93 -6.96 -0.51 3.69
CA GLY A 93 -6.51 0.87 3.61
C GLY A 93 -7.24 1.66 2.51
N LEU A 94 -7.30 1.11 1.29
CA LEU A 94 -8.01 1.74 0.18
C LEU A 94 -9.53 1.87 0.45
N ASN A 95 -10.15 0.84 1.05
CA ASN A 95 -11.56 0.91 1.43
C ASN A 95 -11.81 1.88 2.58
N LEU A 96 -10.87 2.03 3.51
CA LEU A 96 -10.95 3.02 4.58
C LEU A 96 -10.95 4.44 3.99
N ILE A 97 -10.01 4.75 3.09
CA ILE A 97 -9.96 6.05 2.38
C ILE A 97 -11.24 6.27 1.57
N ALA A 98 -11.71 5.25 0.86
CA ALA A 98 -12.93 5.33 0.07
C ALA A 98 -14.15 5.72 0.91
N ARG A 99 -14.34 5.09 2.06
CA ARG A 99 -15.50 5.33 2.94
C ARG A 99 -15.39 6.60 3.76
N SER A 100 -14.21 6.87 4.32
CA SER A 100 -14.03 8.01 5.21
C SER A 100 -13.84 9.33 4.45
N TYR A 101 -13.19 9.29 3.30
CA TYR A 101 -12.89 10.48 2.50
C TYR A 101 -13.75 10.56 1.23
N ALA A 102 -13.64 9.58 0.31
CA ALA A 102 -14.21 9.72 -1.01
C ALA A 102 -15.74 9.79 -0.99
N GLU A 103 -16.43 8.94 -0.23
CA GLU A 103 -17.90 8.93 -0.16
C GLU A 103 -18.48 10.20 0.49
N THR A 104 -17.69 10.93 1.28
CA THR A 104 -18.13 12.16 1.94
C THR A 104 -17.79 13.43 1.14
N HIS A 105 -16.81 13.37 0.25
CA HIS A 105 -16.31 14.54 -0.50
C HIS A 105 -16.69 14.55 -1.97
N LEU A 106 -17.01 13.38 -2.56
CA LEU A 106 -17.38 13.27 -3.97
C LEU A 106 -18.90 13.35 -4.17
N LYS A 107 -19.29 13.93 -5.31
CA LYS A 107 -20.66 14.04 -5.76
C LYS A 107 -20.79 13.79 -7.25
N LYS A 108 -22.03 13.71 -7.74
CA LYS A 108 -22.33 13.60 -9.17
C LYS A 108 -21.63 14.71 -9.98
N GLY A 109 -20.92 14.31 -11.03
CA GLY A 109 -20.12 15.19 -11.90
C GLY A 109 -18.63 15.25 -11.57
N ASP A 110 -18.23 14.81 -10.38
CA ASP A 110 -16.82 14.64 -10.04
C ASP A 110 -16.23 13.41 -10.72
N LYS A 111 -14.90 13.35 -10.86
CA LYS A 111 -14.17 12.26 -11.49
C LYS A 111 -13.19 11.59 -10.54
N ILE A 112 -13.09 10.28 -10.68
CA ILE A 112 -11.96 9.47 -10.19
C ILE A 112 -11.22 8.93 -11.40
N VAL A 113 -9.91 9.17 -11.48
CA VAL A 113 -9.06 8.70 -12.58
C VAL A 113 -8.11 7.62 -12.07
N ILE A 114 -8.12 6.45 -12.71
CA ILE A 114 -7.25 5.31 -12.37
C ILE A 114 -6.68 4.65 -13.61
N PRO A 115 -5.48 4.03 -13.56
CA PRO A 115 -5.03 3.13 -14.62
C PRO A 115 -5.89 1.87 -14.69
N ILE A 116 -6.11 1.35 -15.90
CA ILE A 116 -6.84 0.09 -16.09
C ILE A 116 -6.07 -1.13 -15.52
N SER A 117 -4.76 -1.00 -15.35
CA SER A 117 -3.86 -2.05 -14.88
C SER A 117 -3.73 -2.12 -13.35
N GLU A 118 -4.67 -1.52 -12.63
CA GLU A 118 -4.66 -1.53 -11.17
C GLU A 118 -5.02 -2.90 -10.58
N HIS A 119 -4.51 -3.17 -9.39
CA HIS A 119 -4.97 -4.30 -8.60
C HIS A 119 -6.47 -4.14 -8.27
N HIS A 120 -7.20 -5.24 -8.15
CA HIS A 120 -8.64 -5.21 -7.85
C HIS A 120 -8.99 -4.37 -6.62
N ALA A 121 -8.13 -4.35 -5.60
CA ALA A 121 -8.32 -3.52 -4.41
C ALA A 121 -8.38 -2.01 -4.75
N ASN A 122 -7.60 -1.57 -5.76
CA ASN A 122 -7.56 -0.19 -6.22
C ASN A 122 -8.49 0.08 -7.43
N LEU A 123 -9.25 -0.90 -7.87
CA LEU A 123 -10.20 -0.79 -8.97
C LEU A 123 -11.64 -0.90 -8.47
N VAL A 124 -11.97 -2.02 -7.82
CA VAL A 124 -13.34 -2.31 -7.36
C VAL A 124 -13.79 -1.32 -6.27
N THR A 125 -12.86 -0.87 -5.44
CA THR A 125 -13.12 0.15 -4.42
C THR A 125 -13.66 1.43 -5.05
N TRP A 126 -13.04 1.93 -6.12
CA TRP A 126 -13.48 3.15 -6.79
C TRP A 126 -14.75 2.96 -7.62
N GLN A 127 -14.96 1.78 -8.21
CA GLN A 127 -16.24 1.44 -8.84
C GLN A 127 -17.41 1.55 -7.83
N ARG A 128 -17.19 1.08 -6.60
CA ARG A 128 -18.17 1.21 -5.53
C ARG A 128 -18.42 2.67 -5.15
N VAL A 129 -17.36 3.47 -4.96
CA VAL A 129 -17.48 4.90 -4.65
C VAL A 129 -18.32 5.61 -5.72
N CYS A 130 -18.00 5.41 -7.00
CA CYS A 130 -18.74 6.03 -8.09
C CYS A 130 -20.23 5.62 -8.11
N ARG A 131 -20.54 4.38 -7.77
CA ARG A 131 -21.94 3.91 -7.66
C ARG A 131 -22.69 4.60 -6.52
N VAL A 132 -22.02 4.87 -5.40
CA VAL A 132 -22.64 5.50 -4.22
C VAL A 132 -22.78 7.01 -4.40
N THR A 133 -21.75 7.67 -4.94
CA THR A 133 -21.68 9.15 -5.02
C THR A 133 -22.25 9.72 -6.32
N GLY A 134 -22.38 8.88 -7.37
CA GLY A 134 -22.69 9.34 -8.72
C GLY A 134 -21.51 9.98 -9.46
N ALA A 135 -20.29 9.90 -8.90
CA ALA A 135 -19.07 10.31 -9.58
C ALA A 135 -18.75 9.40 -10.78
N GLU A 136 -17.95 9.89 -11.70
CA GLU A 136 -17.50 9.17 -12.89
C GLU A 136 -16.18 8.47 -12.64
N LEU A 137 -16.06 7.17 -13.00
CA LEU A 137 -14.78 6.46 -13.00
C LEU A 137 -14.19 6.47 -14.40
N VAL A 138 -13.00 7.07 -14.54
CA VAL A 138 -12.30 7.21 -15.82
C VAL A 138 -11.02 6.41 -15.79
N TYR A 139 -10.82 5.59 -16.83
CA TYR A 139 -9.65 4.74 -16.94
C TYR A 139 -8.58 5.37 -17.85
N MET A 140 -7.34 5.39 -17.35
CA MET A 140 -6.15 5.60 -18.17
C MET A 140 -5.68 4.26 -18.72
N TYR A 141 -5.43 4.21 -20.03
CA TYR A 141 -4.89 3.04 -20.68
C TYR A 141 -3.39 3.18 -20.86
N LEU A 142 -2.75 2.07 -21.14
CA LEU A 142 -1.31 2.00 -21.37
C LEU A 142 -1.06 1.67 -22.84
N ASP A 143 0.00 2.22 -23.38
CA ASP A 143 0.53 1.79 -24.68
C ASP A 143 1.12 0.37 -24.61
N LYS A 144 1.66 -0.13 -25.72
CA LYS A 144 2.23 -1.48 -25.80
C LYS A 144 3.48 -1.66 -24.92
N GLU A 145 4.17 -0.58 -24.65
CA GLU A 145 5.34 -0.50 -23.78
C GLU A 145 4.97 -0.32 -22.30
N GLY A 146 3.68 -0.13 -21.98
CA GLY A 146 3.16 0.02 -20.63
C GLY A 146 3.24 1.45 -20.07
N HIS A 147 3.38 2.47 -20.94
CA HIS A 147 3.42 3.87 -20.57
C HIS A 147 2.06 4.56 -20.78
N PHE A 148 1.84 5.67 -20.07
CA PHE A 148 0.68 6.52 -20.31
C PHE A 148 0.91 7.42 -21.53
N THR A 149 -0.08 7.50 -22.41
CA THR A 149 -0.08 8.44 -23.53
C THR A 149 -0.43 9.86 -23.02
N LYS A 150 -0.17 10.86 -23.86
CA LYS A 150 -0.59 12.23 -23.58
C LYS A 150 -2.12 12.34 -23.42
N GLU A 151 -2.88 11.58 -24.19
CA GLU A 151 -4.34 11.53 -24.15
C GLU A 151 -4.83 10.94 -22.82
N ASP A 152 -4.16 9.89 -22.31
CA ASP A 152 -4.50 9.30 -21.03
C ASP A 152 -4.20 10.25 -19.87
N LEU A 153 -3.06 10.92 -19.91
CA LEU A 153 -2.71 11.94 -18.91
C LEU A 153 -3.64 13.16 -18.94
N ALA A 154 -4.19 13.52 -20.11
CA ALA A 154 -5.16 14.61 -20.25
C ALA A 154 -6.54 14.29 -19.67
N LYS A 155 -6.81 13.02 -19.30
CA LYS A 155 -8.03 12.63 -18.56
C LYS A 155 -8.08 13.20 -17.14
N ILE A 156 -6.94 13.60 -16.60
CA ILE A 156 -6.83 14.34 -15.32
C ILE A 156 -7.12 15.82 -15.63
N ASP A 157 -8.32 16.27 -15.30
CA ASP A 157 -8.84 17.62 -15.56
C ASP A 157 -9.50 18.23 -14.30
N GLU A 158 -10.09 19.41 -14.40
CA GLU A 158 -10.67 20.17 -13.28
C GLU A 158 -11.82 19.46 -12.56
N ARG A 159 -12.48 18.49 -13.23
CA ARG A 159 -13.51 17.65 -12.60
C ARG A 159 -12.90 16.52 -11.77
N THR A 160 -11.61 16.24 -11.93
CA THR A 160 -10.94 15.18 -11.20
C THR A 160 -10.78 15.55 -9.74
N LYS A 161 -11.22 14.68 -8.83
CA LYS A 161 -11.10 14.83 -7.38
C LYS A 161 -10.14 13.81 -6.77
N ILE A 162 -10.00 12.66 -7.41
CA ILE A 162 -9.08 11.61 -6.99
C ILE A 162 -8.34 11.06 -8.22
N VAL A 163 -7.02 10.94 -8.10
CA VAL A 163 -6.18 10.14 -8.98
C VAL A 163 -5.59 9.01 -8.14
N SER A 164 -5.97 7.76 -8.42
CA SER A 164 -5.48 6.60 -7.65
C SER A 164 -4.72 5.65 -8.55
N PHE A 165 -3.49 5.27 -8.15
CA PHE A 165 -2.63 4.43 -8.97
C PHE A 165 -1.60 3.67 -8.14
N ALA A 166 -1.18 2.50 -8.63
CA ALA A 166 -0.08 1.74 -8.04
C ALA A 166 1.27 2.36 -8.41
N ALA A 167 2.17 2.51 -7.43
CA ALA A 167 3.54 2.98 -7.68
C ALA A 167 4.35 1.97 -8.50
N VAL A 168 4.10 0.67 -8.25
CA VAL A 168 4.64 -0.47 -9.01
C VAL A 168 3.52 -1.46 -9.28
N SER A 169 3.34 -1.85 -10.52
CA SER A 169 2.32 -2.83 -10.91
C SER A 169 2.66 -4.22 -10.36
N ASN A 170 1.70 -4.86 -9.70
CA ASN A 170 1.83 -6.25 -9.21
C ASN A 170 1.87 -7.29 -10.35
N VAL A 171 1.38 -6.95 -11.54
CA VAL A 171 1.36 -7.84 -12.71
C VAL A 171 2.52 -7.55 -13.64
N LEU A 172 2.73 -6.29 -13.98
CA LEU A 172 3.73 -5.88 -14.98
C LEU A 172 5.13 -5.66 -14.39
N GLY A 173 5.24 -5.48 -13.05
CA GLY A 173 6.50 -5.13 -12.38
C GLY A 173 7.04 -3.73 -12.73
N MET A 174 6.26 -2.94 -13.46
CA MET A 174 6.66 -1.62 -13.95
C MET A 174 6.45 -0.54 -12.90
N LYS A 175 7.46 0.32 -12.74
CA LYS A 175 7.35 1.55 -11.96
C LYS A 175 6.54 2.60 -12.72
N ARG A 176 5.63 3.26 -12.03
CA ARG A 176 4.87 4.39 -12.57
C ARG A 176 5.59 5.72 -12.34
N PRO A 177 5.32 6.74 -13.15
CA PRO A 177 5.87 8.08 -12.96
C PRO A 177 5.14 8.81 -11.82
N VAL A 178 5.36 8.34 -10.57
CA VAL A 178 4.62 8.79 -9.37
C VAL A 178 4.64 10.29 -9.23
N LYS A 179 5.83 10.92 -9.33
CA LYS A 179 5.98 12.37 -9.18
C LYS A 179 5.16 13.17 -10.21
N GLU A 180 5.13 12.69 -11.45
CA GLU A 180 4.36 13.33 -12.51
C GLU A 180 2.86 13.20 -12.26
N LEU A 181 2.37 11.99 -11.93
CA LEU A 181 0.94 11.76 -11.67
C LEU A 181 0.45 12.55 -10.46
N VAL A 182 1.24 12.60 -9.38
CA VAL A 182 0.94 13.43 -8.19
C VAL A 182 0.90 14.92 -8.55
N ALA A 183 1.89 15.41 -9.30
CA ALA A 183 1.93 16.82 -9.71
C ALA A 183 0.72 17.19 -10.57
N ARG A 184 0.31 16.31 -11.51
CA ARG A 184 -0.89 16.52 -12.34
C ARG A 184 -2.18 16.51 -11.50
N ALA A 185 -2.31 15.59 -10.55
CA ALA A 185 -3.45 15.55 -9.64
C ALA A 185 -3.55 16.84 -8.85
N HIS A 186 -2.45 17.28 -8.22
CA HIS A 186 -2.41 18.50 -7.43
C HIS A 186 -2.66 19.78 -8.26
N ALA A 187 -2.21 19.81 -9.52
CA ALA A 187 -2.43 20.96 -10.41
C ALA A 187 -3.91 21.23 -10.69
N VAL A 188 -4.78 20.23 -10.59
CA VAL A 188 -6.24 20.36 -10.73
C VAL A 188 -6.98 20.29 -9.38
N GLY A 189 -6.26 20.36 -8.27
CA GLY A 189 -6.83 20.29 -6.92
C GLY A 189 -7.35 18.90 -6.52
N ALA A 190 -6.92 17.84 -7.20
CA ALA A 190 -7.26 16.47 -6.87
C ALA A 190 -6.32 15.88 -5.81
N VAL A 191 -6.82 14.91 -5.04
CA VAL A 191 -6.02 14.10 -4.13
C VAL A 191 -5.38 12.95 -4.92
N ALA A 192 -4.09 12.73 -4.71
CA ALA A 192 -3.37 11.58 -5.23
C ALA A 192 -3.35 10.46 -4.18
N ILE A 193 -3.80 9.27 -4.56
CA ILE A 193 -3.78 8.06 -3.72
C ILE A 193 -2.86 7.06 -4.39
N VAL A 194 -1.76 6.72 -3.69
CA VAL A 194 -0.73 5.84 -4.23
C VAL A 194 -0.79 4.48 -3.55
N ASP A 195 -1.16 3.44 -4.30
CA ASP A 195 -0.99 2.06 -3.85
C ASP A 195 0.49 1.70 -3.94
N ALA A 196 1.16 1.63 -2.80
CA ALA A 196 2.57 1.34 -2.69
C ALA A 196 2.88 -0.10 -2.22
N ALA A 197 1.88 -1.01 -2.28
CA ALA A 197 2.03 -2.39 -1.80
C ALA A 197 3.23 -3.12 -2.42
N GLN A 198 3.52 -2.87 -3.70
CA GLN A 198 4.67 -3.45 -4.40
C GLN A 198 5.89 -2.51 -4.47
N ALA A 199 5.81 -1.33 -3.87
CA ALA A 199 6.92 -0.36 -3.91
C ALA A 199 7.68 -0.30 -2.58
N VAL A 200 7.00 0.01 -1.47
CA VAL A 200 7.62 0.22 -0.15
C VAL A 200 8.49 -0.94 0.33
N PRO A 201 8.16 -2.23 0.08
CA PRO A 201 9.04 -3.33 0.46
C PRO A 201 10.39 -3.37 -0.27
N HIS A 202 10.53 -2.64 -1.39
CA HIS A 202 11.67 -2.75 -2.30
C HIS A 202 12.43 -1.44 -2.54
N MET A 203 11.87 -0.30 -2.16
CA MET A 203 12.49 1.01 -2.40
C MET A 203 11.99 2.07 -1.41
N LYS A 204 12.83 3.05 -1.15
CA LYS A 204 12.48 4.27 -0.42
C LYS A 204 11.81 5.30 -1.32
#